data_3100637a1f05fb7126903318579ec425
#
_entry.id   3100637a1f05fb7126903318579ec425
#
_cell.length_a   1.000
_cell.length_b   1.000
_cell.length_c   1.000
_cell.angle_alpha   90.00
_cell.angle_beta   90.00
_cell.angle_gamma   90.00
#
_symmetry.space_group_name_H-M   'P 1'
#
loop_
_entity.id
_entity.type
_entity.pdbx_description
1 polymer ?
#
loop_
_entity_poly.entity_id
_entity_poly.type
_entity_poly.pdbx_seq_one_letter_code
_entity_poly.pdbx_strand_id
1 'polypeptide(L)'
;LIRPYFRNKRTEIVKNPKVYFFDTGLRNMVVEDFRKLSDRPDAGGLLENVLFQQLVKGGYLINYWRDKKKNEVDFVTKIAEQKEIALEVKSFLDRGATDSTTVFQKKYPEIKLIFIFQNIKSDTVKNEKVIFYPIYVV
;
A
#
# COMPACT_ATOMS: atom_id res chain seq x y z
N LEU A 1 -8.99 -10.83 -1.86
CA LEU A 1 -9.53 -10.09 -0.71
C LEU A 1 -8.49 -10.00 0.38
N ILE A 2 -8.24 -8.80 0.90
CA ILE A 2 -7.41 -8.61 2.09
C ILE A 2 -8.26 -8.08 3.24
N ARG A 3 -7.92 -8.53 4.45
CA ARG A 3 -8.63 -8.18 5.68
C ARG A 3 -7.96 -7.01 6.38
N PRO A 4 -8.70 -6.25 7.20
CA PRO A 4 -8.10 -5.21 8.00
C PRO A 4 -7.10 -5.76 9.02
N TYR A 5 -6.05 -5.00 9.29
CA TYR A 5 -5.05 -5.27 10.32
C TYR A 5 -5.54 -4.75 11.67
N PHE A 6 -5.59 -5.64 12.65
CA PHE A 6 -5.82 -5.28 14.06
C PHE A 6 -5.03 -6.20 14.97
N ARG A 7 -4.44 -5.65 16.02
CA ARG A 7 -3.87 -6.47 17.10
C ARG A 7 -4.95 -7.16 17.93
N ASN A 8 -6.15 -6.60 17.99
CA ASN A 8 -7.29 -7.17 18.71
C ASN A 8 -8.28 -7.76 17.71
N LYS A 9 -8.38 -9.08 17.65
CA LYS A 9 -9.25 -9.83 16.72
C LYS A 9 -10.73 -9.47 16.79
N ARG A 10 -11.23 -8.97 17.92
CA ARG A 10 -12.64 -8.55 18.05
C ARG A 10 -13.00 -7.33 17.20
N THR A 11 -12.03 -6.49 16.86
CA THR A 11 -12.25 -5.29 16.04
C THR A 11 -12.12 -5.57 14.54
N GLU A 12 -11.55 -6.71 14.16
CA GLU A 12 -11.31 -7.12 12.78
C GLU A 12 -12.60 -7.45 12.03
N ILE A 13 -13.61 -7.96 12.74
CA ILE A 13 -14.82 -8.55 12.14
C ILE A 13 -15.77 -7.51 11.54
N VAL A 14 -15.62 -6.23 11.85
CA VAL A 14 -16.60 -5.17 11.54
C VAL A 14 -16.29 -4.37 10.27
N LYS A 15 -15.14 -4.58 9.63
CA LYS A 15 -14.73 -3.78 8.45
C LYS A 15 -14.73 -4.60 7.17
N ASN A 16 -15.22 -3.98 6.10
CA ASN A 16 -15.26 -4.59 4.78
C ASN A 16 -13.85 -4.88 4.27
N PRO A 17 -13.59 -6.07 3.69
CA PRO A 17 -12.32 -6.37 3.07
C PRO A 17 -12.06 -5.49 1.84
N LYS A 18 -10.80 -5.18 1.55
CA LYS A 18 -10.39 -4.59 0.26
C LYS A 18 -10.27 -5.69 -0.81
N VAL A 19 -10.65 -5.34 -2.03
CA VAL A 19 -10.59 -6.24 -3.19
C VAL A 19 -9.47 -5.79 -4.11
N TYR A 20 -8.61 -6.73 -4.51
CA TYR A 20 -7.58 -6.53 -5.53
C TYR A 20 -7.64 -7.66 -6.55
N PHE A 21 -7.22 -7.36 -7.76
CA PHE A 21 -7.12 -8.33 -8.83
C PHE A 21 -5.75 -9.03 -8.82
N PHE A 22 -5.72 -10.33 -9.10
CA PHE A 22 -4.47 -11.07 -9.29
C PHE A 22 -3.74 -10.73 -10.59
N ASP A 23 -4.43 -10.09 -11.51
CA ASP A 23 -3.91 -9.68 -12.81
C ASP A 23 -4.35 -8.26 -13.13
N THR A 24 -3.38 -7.38 -13.47
CA THR A 24 -3.66 -5.98 -13.81
C THR A 24 -4.29 -5.82 -15.19
N GLY A 25 -4.02 -6.74 -16.13
CA GLY A 25 -4.66 -6.75 -17.43
C GLY A 25 -6.15 -7.04 -17.29
N LEU A 26 -6.51 -8.05 -16.49
CA LEU A 26 -7.90 -8.35 -16.16
C LEU A 26 -8.58 -7.17 -15.45
N ARG A 27 -7.89 -6.53 -14.51
CA ARG A 27 -8.40 -5.31 -13.87
C ARG A 27 -8.67 -4.21 -14.89
N ASN A 28 -7.71 -3.94 -15.78
CA ASN A 28 -7.84 -2.91 -16.82
C ASN A 28 -9.00 -3.22 -17.79
N MET A 29 -9.21 -4.50 -18.10
CA MET A 29 -10.35 -4.93 -18.90
C MET A 29 -11.70 -4.66 -18.20
N VAL A 30 -11.78 -4.93 -16.90
CA VAL A 30 -13.02 -4.69 -16.12
C VAL A 30 -13.34 -3.20 -16.00
N VAL A 31 -12.31 -2.34 -15.85
CA VAL A 31 -12.51 -0.88 -15.77
C VAL A 31 -12.49 -0.20 -17.15
N GLU A 32 -12.29 -1.00 -18.23
CA GLU A 32 -12.21 -0.53 -19.62
C GLU A 32 -11.19 0.58 -19.86
N ASP A 33 -10.05 0.53 -19.13
CA ASP A 33 -9.02 1.56 -19.21
C ASP A 33 -7.62 0.96 -19.40
N PHE A 34 -7.07 1.08 -20.62
CA PHE A 34 -5.73 0.65 -21.01
C PHE A 34 -4.77 1.81 -21.29
N ARG A 35 -5.15 3.03 -20.89
CA ARG A 35 -4.29 4.21 -21.07
C ARG A 35 -3.01 4.07 -20.26
N LYS A 36 -2.01 4.89 -20.61
CA LYS A 36 -0.78 5.01 -19.82
C LYS A 36 -1.10 5.45 -18.40
N LEU A 37 -0.30 5.03 -17.44
CA LEU A 37 -0.52 5.33 -16.03
C LEU A 37 -0.61 6.84 -15.75
N SER A 38 0.19 7.67 -16.46
CA SER A 38 0.16 9.14 -16.38
C SER A 38 -1.20 9.74 -16.72
N ASP A 39 -1.99 9.07 -17.55
CA ASP A 39 -3.23 9.60 -18.14
C ASP A 39 -4.48 9.03 -17.45
N ARG A 40 -4.28 8.27 -16.38
CA ARG A 40 -5.35 7.54 -15.67
C ARG A 40 -5.74 8.22 -14.37
N PRO A 41 -7.06 8.45 -14.14
CA PRO A 41 -7.53 8.96 -12.86
C PRO A 41 -7.38 7.96 -11.70
N ASP A 42 -7.32 6.65 -12.00
CA ASP A 42 -7.20 5.57 -11.03
C ASP A 42 -5.77 5.05 -10.85
N ALA A 43 -4.77 5.84 -11.26
CA ALA A 43 -3.34 5.48 -11.21
C ALA A 43 -2.90 4.97 -9.82
N GLY A 44 -3.35 5.61 -8.74
CA GLY A 44 -3.07 5.16 -7.38
C GLY A 44 -3.57 3.74 -7.11
N GLY A 45 -4.84 3.47 -7.44
CA GLY A 45 -5.43 2.14 -7.26
C GLY A 45 -4.80 1.06 -8.14
N LEU A 46 -4.32 1.42 -9.34
CA LEU A 46 -3.57 0.49 -10.19
C LEU A 46 -2.21 0.16 -9.57
N LEU A 47 -1.48 1.15 -9.05
CA LEU A 47 -0.20 0.94 -8.36
C LEU A 47 -0.37 0.09 -7.10
N GLU A 48 -1.40 0.36 -6.29
CA GLU A 48 -1.76 -0.51 -5.15
C GLU A 48 -1.99 -1.96 -5.61
N ASN A 49 -2.72 -2.16 -6.71
CA ASN A 49 -2.98 -3.50 -7.25
C ASN A 49 -1.71 -4.20 -7.72
N VAL A 50 -0.77 -3.48 -8.34
CA VAL A 50 0.55 -4.03 -8.73
C VAL A 50 1.34 -4.45 -7.50
N LEU A 51 1.41 -3.61 -6.47
CA LEU A 51 2.10 -3.96 -5.22
C LEU A 51 1.44 -5.18 -4.55
N PHE A 52 0.10 -5.23 -4.51
CA PHE A 52 -0.63 -6.39 -4.01
C PHE A 52 -0.20 -7.68 -4.70
N GLN A 53 -0.13 -7.68 -6.04
CA GLN A 53 0.31 -8.85 -6.81
C GLN A 53 1.73 -9.28 -6.46
N GLN A 54 2.66 -8.33 -6.33
CA GLN A 54 4.04 -8.61 -5.97
C GLN A 54 4.14 -9.23 -4.58
N LEU A 55 3.40 -8.69 -3.61
CA LEU A 55 3.36 -9.22 -2.25
C LEU A 55 2.77 -10.64 -2.20
N VAL A 56 1.68 -10.90 -2.93
CA VAL A 56 1.08 -12.24 -3.01
C VAL A 56 2.03 -13.24 -3.68
N LYS A 57 2.65 -12.86 -4.79
CA LYS A 57 3.66 -13.70 -5.47
C LYS A 57 4.87 -14.01 -4.58
N GLY A 58 5.22 -13.06 -3.70
CA GLY A 58 6.27 -13.24 -2.69
C GLY A 58 5.84 -14.08 -1.48
N GLY A 59 4.59 -14.55 -1.43
CA GLY A 59 4.07 -15.39 -0.33
C GLY A 59 3.78 -14.62 0.95
N TYR A 60 3.65 -13.29 0.90
CA TYR A 60 3.38 -12.48 2.08
C TYR A 60 1.92 -12.54 2.50
N LEU A 61 1.67 -12.62 3.82
CA LEU A 61 0.34 -12.41 4.40
C LEU A 61 0.06 -10.91 4.47
N ILE A 62 -1.02 -10.49 3.83
CA ILE A 62 -1.30 -9.07 3.59
C ILE A 62 -2.58 -8.67 4.31
N ASN A 63 -2.50 -7.58 5.05
CA ASN A 63 -3.63 -6.86 5.62
C ASN A 63 -3.58 -5.39 5.15
N TYR A 64 -4.64 -4.63 5.38
CA TYR A 64 -4.64 -3.16 5.28
C TYR A 64 -5.01 -2.59 6.65
N TRP A 65 -4.67 -1.33 6.91
CA TRP A 65 -5.14 -0.68 8.12
C TRP A 65 -6.11 0.46 7.80
N ARG A 66 -7.20 0.54 8.57
CA ARG A 66 -8.15 1.64 8.50
C ARG A 66 -8.75 1.89 9.87
N ASP A 67 -8.82 3.15 10.32
CA ASP A 67 -9.47 3.54 11.57
C ASP A 67 -10.96 3.90 11.38
N LYS A 68 -11.61 4.37 12.44
CA LYS A 68 -13.02 4.81 12.42
C LYS A 68 -13.20 6.12 11.64
N LYS A 69 -12.16 6.96 11.57
CA LYS A 69 -12.16 8.24 10.85
C LYS A 69 -11.78 8.10 9.37
N LYS A 70 -11.68 6.85 8.90
CA LYS A 70 -11.27 6.50 7.51
C LYS A 70 -9.81 6.81 7.18
N ASN A 71 -8.95 7.09 8.19
CA ASN A 71 -7.51 7.07 7.96
C ASN A 71 -7.09 5.67 7.54
N GLU A 72 -6.24 5.55 6.53
CA GLU A 72 -5.88 4.27 5.93
C GLU A 72 -4.39 4.18 5.63
N VAL A 73 -3.86 2.97 5.72
CA VAL A 73 -2.55 2.55 5.19
C VAL A 73 -2.80 1.34 4.30
N ASP A 74 -2.24 1.35 3.10
CA ASP A 74 -2.59 0.42 2.03
C ASP A 74 -2.31 -1.02 2.39
N PHE A 75 -1.11 -1.31 2.92
CA PHE A 75 -0.75 -2.66 3.30
C PHE A 75 0.00 -2.71 4.63
N VAL A 76 -0.30 -3.75 5.40
CA VAL A 76 0.48 -4.17 6.57
C VAL A 76 0.81 -5.63 6.38
N THR A 77 2.08 -6.00 6.47
CA THR A 77 2.55 -7.36 6.25
C THR A 77 3.67 -7.72 7.22
N LYS A 78 4.00 -9.01 7.28
CA LYS A 78 5.14 -9.52 8.04
C LYS A 78 6.25 -9.93 7.09
N ILE A 79 7.45 -9.51 7.42
CA ILE A 79 8.69 -9.93 6.75
C ILE A 79 9.46 -10.92 7.62
N ALA A 80 10.71 -11.21 7.26
CA ALA A 80 11.56 -12.13 8.03
C ALA A 80 11.50 -11.86 9.54
N GLU A 81 11.60 -12.91 10.34
CA GLU A 81 11.54 -12.89 11.81
C GLU A 81 10.21 -12.34 12.37
N GLN A 82 9.13 -12.43 11.61
CA GLN A 82 7.78 -11.95 12.00
C GLN A 82 7.71 -10.43 12.23
N LYS A 83 8.69 -9.66 11.77
CA LYS A 83 8.70 -8.22 11.87
C LYS A 83 7.61 -7.61 10.99
N GLU A 84 6.75 -6.79 11.58
CA GLU A 84 5.68 -6.10 10.88
C GLU A 84 6.20 -4.84 10.18
N ILE A 85 5.76 -4.64 8.95
CA ILE A 85 5.97 -3.40 8.17
C ILE A 85 4.66 -2.92 7.59
N ALA A 86 4.56 -1.62 7.39
CA ALA A 86 3.45 -0.97 6.71
C ALA A 86 3.95 -0.35 5.40
N LEU A 87 3.15 -0.50 4.35
CA LEU A 87 3.47 -0.01 3.01
C LEU A 87 2.38 0.95 2.55
N GLU A 88 2.78 2.10 2.06
CA GLU A 88 1.91 3.12 1.50
C GLU A 88 2.34 3.43 0.06
N VAL A 89 1.42 3.31 -0.88
CA VAL A 89 1.67 3.57 -2.31
C VAL A 89 1.41 5.03 -2.63
N LYS A 90 2.33 5.67 -3.33
CA LYS A 90 2.21 7.04 -3.81
C LYS A 90 2.50 7.13 -5.30
N SER A 91 1.62 7.79 -6.04
CA SER A 91 1.83 8.03 -7.47
C SER A 91 2.84 9.13 -7.76
N PHE A 92 3.04 10.08 -6.83
CA PHE A 92 3.95 11.22 -6.97
C PHE A 92 4.74 11.46 -5.68
N LEU A 93 5.99 11.93 -5.83
CA LEU A 93 6.93 12.22 -4.73
C LEU A 93 6.49 13.34 -3.78
N ASP A 94 5.64 14.27 -4.26
CA ASP A 94 5.32 15.50 -3.52
C ASP A 94 4.37 15.31 -2.34
N ARG A 95 3.84 14.11 -2.16
CA ARG A 95 2.96 13.79 -1.04
C ARG A 95 3.65 12.89 -0.04
N GLY A 96 4.46 13.47 0.82
CA GLY A 96 5.05 12.81 1.98
C GLY A 96 4.00 12.19 2.92
N ALA A 97 4.32 12.11 4.20
CA ALA A 97 3.40 11.61 5.22
C ALA A 97 2.03 12.32 5.12
N THR A 98 0.96 11.53 4.99
CA THR A 98 -0.42 12.01 5.06
C THR A 98 -0.89 12.01 6.51
N ASP A 99 -2.03 12.66 6.78
CA ASP A 99 -2.67 12.58 8.10
C ASP A 99 -2.91 11.13 8.51
N SER A 100 -3.32 10.28 7.56
CA SER A 100 -3.54 8.86 7.78
C SER A 100 -2.29 8.12 8.23
N THR A 101 -1.16 8.33 7.55
CA THR A 101 0.11 7.69 7.89
C THR A 101 0.66 8.19 9.22
N THR A 102 0.45 9.46 9.54
CA THR A 102 0.81 10.05 10.83
C THR A 102 -0.01 9.45 11.98
N VAL A 103 -1.31 9.27 11.78
CA VAL A 103 -2.19 8.62 12.77
C VAL A 103 -1.80 7.16 12.98
N PHE A 104 -1.49 6.44 11.88
CA PHE A 104 -1.01 5.06 11.95
C PHE A 104 0.29 4.97 12.76
N GLN A 105 1.28 5.81 12.45
CA GLN A 105 2.61 5.79 13.08
C GLN A 105 2.54 6.14 14.58
N LYS A 106 1.62 7.04 14.98
CA LYS A 106 1.35 7.33 16.39
C LYS A 106 0.75 6.13 17.12
N LYS A 107 -0.08 5.34 16.44
CA LYS A 107 -0.74 4.17 17.03
C LYS A 107 0.17 2.94 17.09
N TYR A 108 1.06 2.79 16.13
CA TYR A 108 1.98 1.66 15.98
C TYR A 108 3.41 2.17 15.72
N PRO A 109 4.06 2.79 16.72
CA PRO A 109 5.37 3.42 16.54
C PRO A 109 6.49 2.42 16.22
N GLU A 110 6.30 1.15 16.55
CA GLU A 110 7.24 0.06 16.29
C GLU A 110 7.14 -0.51 14.87
N ILE A 111 6.01 -0.28 14.16
CA ILE A 111 5.84 -0.75 12.79
C ILE A 111 6.50 0.25 11.84
N LYS A 112 7.50 -0.20 11.11
CA LYS A 112 8.17 0.63 10.12
C LYS A 112 7.24 0.93 8.96
N LEU A 113 7.02 2.21 8.64
CA LEU A 113 6.28 2.67 7.49
C LEU A 113 7.23 2.90 6.31
N ILE A 114 6.88 2.34 5.15
CA ILE A 114 7.65 2.43 3.92
C ILE A 114 6.73 2.99 2.83
N PHE A 115 7.20 4.04 2.16
CA PHE A 115 6.50 4.60 1.00
C PHE A 115 7.04 3.95 -0.29
N ILE A 116 6.12 3.57 -1.16
CA ILE A 116 6.42 2.93 -2.44
C ILE A 116 6.00 3.88 -3.56
N PHE A 117 6.94 4.25 -4.43
CA PHE A 117 6.72 5.17 -5.54
C PHE A 117 6.99 4.53 -6.89
N GLN A 118 6.28 4.97 -7.93
CA GLN A 118 6.45 4.46 -9.29
C GLN A 118 7.82 4.80 -9.90
N ASN A 119 8.30 6.04 -9.72
CA ASN A 119 9.57 6.52 -10.30
C ASN A 119 10.28 7.40 -9.29
N ILE A 120 11.46 6.97 -8.87
CA ILE A 120 12.36 7.80 -8.07
C ILE A 120 13.58 8.11 -8.94
N LYS A 121 13.78 9.37 -9.27
CA LYS A 121 15.10 9.85 -9.64
C LYS A 121 15.93 9.80 -8.36
N SER A 122 17.03 9.05 -8.37
CA SER A 122 17.82 8.59 -7.22
C SER A 122 18.35 9.67 -6.25
N ASP A 123 18.19 10.94 -6.54
CA ASP A 123 18.90 12.02 -5.83
C ASP A 123 18.06 12.74 -4.75
N THR A 124 16.82 12.32 -4.47
CA THR A 124 15.89 13.17 -3.70
C THR A 124 15.53 12.63 -2.30
N VAL A 125 16.11 11.52 -1.82
CA VAL A 125 15.65 10.93 -0.56
C VAL A 125 16.74 10.89 0.51
N LYS A 126 16.75 11.93 1.33
CA LYS A 126 17.50 11.99 2.58
C LYS A 126 16.54 12.03 3.78
N ASN A 127 15.90 10.90 4.10
CA ASN A 127 15.23 10.80 5.40
C ASN A 127 15.27 9.33 5.87
N GLU A 128 15.95 9.04 6.97
CA GLU A 128 16.23 7.68 7.46
C GLU A 128 15.00 6.85 7.84
N LYS A 129 13.81 7.44 7.89
CA LYS A 129 12.56 6.77 8.24
C LYS A 129 11.72 6.34 7.03
N VAL A 130 12.08 6.74 5.84
CA VAL A 130 11.32 6.48 4.61
C VAL A 130 12.21 5.73 3.64
N ILE A 131 11.84 4.51 3.30
CA ILE A 131 12.53 3.71 2.29
C ILE A 131 11.67 3.76 1.04
N PHE A 132 12.26 4.15 -0.08
CA PHE A 132 11.61 4.23 -1.37
C PHE A 132 12.00 3.02 -2.21
N TYR A 133 11.02 2.34 -2.76
CA TYR A 133 11.22 1.27 -3.72
C TYR A 133 10.51 1.61 -5.02
N PRO A 134 11.19 1.52 -6.17
CA PRO A 134 10.52 1.68 -7.46
C PRO A 134 9.57 0.50 -7.70
N ILE A 135 8.33 0.80 -8.08
CA ILE A 135 7.43 -0.18 -8.68
C ILE A 135 7.60 -0.08 -10.19
N TYR A 136 8.02 -1.18 -10.80
CA TYR A 136 8.01 -1.30 -12.26
C TYR A 136 6.66 -1.87 -12.68
N VAL A 137 5.90 -1.05 -13.42
CA VAL A 137 4.71 -1.51 -14.14
C VAL A 137 5.19 -1.91 -15.52
N VAL A 138 5.26 -3.22 -15.77
CA VAL A 138 5.53 -3.77 -17.09
C VAL A 138 4.24 -3.81 -17.90
#